data_9a7d0460d1cedbc18477edb1dcad89f4
#
_entry.id   9a7d0460d1cedbc18477edb1dcad89f4
#
_cell.length_a   1.000
_cell.length_b   1.000
_cell.length_c   1.000
_cell.angle_alpha   90.00
_cell.angle_beta   90.00
_cell.angle_gamma   90.00
#
_symmetry.space_group_name_H-M   'P 1'
#
loop_
_entity.id
_entity.type
_entity.pdbx_description
1 polymer ?
#
loop_
_entity_poly.entity_id
_entity_poly.type
_entity_poly.pdbx_seq_one_letter_code
_entity_poly.pdbx_strand_id
1 'polypeptide(L)'
;MEYMHRHFGILSWRKLFRPAARLAKRGFPLTQRTSDQVAGLLARNPDCDNRLFFRDPTAFEYFANPDCTAKAAGTIITNPDYAKTLQRLARHGADAFYFGEIADNIAAAVQKDPAIGGDMTAQDLANYEVVERAPVCLNYRGHDVCGMGPPSSGALAVGQILGVLENFDLGAGAPLDVDTVHLFTQAGRLAFADRGRYVADSDFVTVPVEGMLDKNYLASRAALITDMDLGRVEPGEPPGEFDPLAPHNRSKDSGTSHISIIDRYGNALSMTTTIESSFGNGVMVNGFLLNNELTDFSFAATDSTGMAIANRVEANKRPRSSMSPTIVFDPHGRVEIVTGSPGGSRIIGYTAQSIINLVDFGLDPQEAINVPHYMNRNGLTSDLETPIPGVTLDYDADALAAALTTRGHNVNIRTQTSGLSVIQVKRKRPRKWHHHYYYDDGDDGYHRHWWWRPRKVLIGGADKRRDGTVGGR
;
A
#
# COMPACT_ATOMS: atom_id res chain seq x y z
N MET A 1 -3.81 -14.25 8.28
CA MET A 1 -4.46 -13.84 9.55
C MET A 1 -4.34 -14.93 10.63
N GLU A 2 -4.84 -16.15 10.39
CA GLU A 2 -4.75 -17.21 11.43
C GLU A 2 -3.32 -17.59 11.78
N TYR A 3 -2.43 -17.71 10.79
CA TYR A 3 -1.01 -17.94 11.01
C TYR A 3 -0.41 -16.90 12.00
N MET A 4 -0.61 -15.61 11.73
CA MET A 4 -0.17 -14.54 12.64
C MET A 4 -0.82 -14.63 14.02
N HIS A 5 -2.12 -14.97 14.07
CA HIS A 5 -2.83 -15.10 15.33
C HIS A 5 -2.30 -16.27 16.18
N ARG A 6 -1.95 -17.38 15.56
CA ARG A 6 -1.36 -18.54 16.27
C ARG A 6 -0.01 -18.20 16.90
N HIS A 7 0.80 -17.32 16.26
CA HIS A 7 2.13 -16.94 16.76
C HIS A 7 2.11 -15.74 17.71
N PHE A 8 1.25 -14.78 17.49
CA PHE A 8 1.27 -13.49 18.18
C PHE A 8 -0.06 -13.11 18.86
N GLY A 9 -1.14 -13.86 18.63
CA GLY A 9 -2.47 -13.53 19.13
C GLY A 9 -2.65 -13.89 20.61
N ILE A 10 -3.21 -12.95 21.40
CA ILE A 10 -3.56 -13.15 22.81
C ILE A 10 -5.06 -13.39 22.99
N LEU A 11 -5.90 -12.67 22.22
CA LEU A 11 -7.35 -12.82 22.28
C LEU A 11 -7.78 -14.11 21.59
N SER A 12 -8.84 -14.76 22.06
CA SER A 12 -9.36 -15.94 21.40
C SER A 12 -9.80 -15.59 19.96
N TRP A 13 -9.37 -16.40 18.98
CA TRP A 13 -9.70 -16.27 17.56
C TRP A 13 -11.17 -15.96 17.31
N ARG A 14 -12.04 -16.73 17.93
CA ARG A 14 -13.49 -16.60 17.80
C ARG A 14 -14.06 -15.23 18.22
N LYS A 15 -13.40 -14.54 19.17
CA LYS A 15 -13.84 -13.21 19.62
C LYS A 15 -13.57 -12.15 18.57
N LEU A 16 -12.53 -12.31 17.75
CA LEU A 16 -12.13 -11.33 16.76
C LEU A 16 -13.16 -11.15 15.63
N PHE A 17 -13.92 -12.20 15.32
CA PHE A 17 -14.95 -12.18 14.26
C PHE A 17 -16.27 -11.53 14.68
N ARG A 18 -16.56 -11.50 15.99
CA ARG A 18 -17.87 -11.05 16.48
C ARG A 18 -18.29 -9.65 16.01
N PRO A 19 -17.42 -8.63 16.03
CA PRO A 19 -17.79 -7.28 15.56
C PRO A 19 -18.16 -7.27 14.09
N ALA A 20 -17.33 -7.87 13.24
CA ALA A 20 -17.55 -7.91 11.79
C ALA A 20 -18.81 -8.72 11.41
N ALA A 21 -19.00 -9.91 12.00
CA ALA A 21 -20.19 -10.72 11.78
C ALA A 21 -21.48 -10.02 12.23
N ARG A 22 -21.42 -9.23 13.33
CA ARG A 22 -22.56 -8.43 13.80
C ARG A 22 -22.86 -7.31 12.81
N LEU A 23 -21.83 -6.62 12.32
CA LEU A 23 -21.96 -5.54 11.36
C LEU A 23 -22.56 -6.05 10.06
N ALA A 24 -22.05 -7.16 9.51
CA ALA A 24 -22.59 -7.79 8.32
C ALA A 24 -24.06 -8.18 8.48
N LYS A 25 -24.44 -8.73 9.65
CA LYS A 25 -25.83 -9.16 9.91
C LYS A 25 -26.80 -7.98 10.13
N ARG A 26 -26.38 -6.95 10.89
CA ARG A 26 -27.25 -5.82 11.26
C ARG A 26 -27.27 -4.72 10.20
N GLY A 27 -26.27 -4.69 9.36
CA GLY A 27 -26.05 -3.66 8.35
C GLY A 27 -25.21 -2.49 8.83
N PHE A 28 -24.77 -1.73 7.87
CA PHE A 28 -24.01 -0.49 8.02
C PHE A 28 -24.39 0.48 6.91
N PRO A 29 -24.23 1.79 7.12
CA PRO A 29 -24.52 2.77 6.09
C PRO A 29 -23.50 2.71 4.97
N LEU A 30 -23.96 2.69 3.72
CA LEU A 30 -23.10 2.79 2.54
C LEU A 30 -22.38 4.14 2.55
N THR A 31 -21.08 4.16 2.31
CA THR A 31 -20.32 5.43 2.25
C THR A 31 -20.57 6.15 0.92
N GLN A 32 -20.39 7.49 0.92
CA GLN A 32 -20.47 8.29 -0.31
C GLN A 32 -19.48 7.77 -1.36
N ARG A 33 -18.25 7.47 -0.94
CA ARG A 33 -17.22 6.92 -1.83
C ARG A 33 -17.67 5.64 -2.53
N THR A 34 -18.27 4.70 -1.80
CA THR A 34 -18.74 3.43 -2.39
C THR A 34 -19.86 3.70 -3.37
N SER A 35 -20.82 4.58 -3.02
CA SER A 35 -21.91 5.00 -3.92
C SER A 35 -21.36 5.61 -5.21
N ASP A 36 -20.40 6.55 -5.11
CA ASP A 36 -19.79 7.21 -6.27
C ASP A 36 -19.01 6.22 -7.17
N GLN A 37 -18.30 5.27 -6.56
CA GLN A 37 -17.59 4.22 -7.32
C GLN A 37 -18.55 3.32 -8.10
N VAL A 38 -19.66 2.92 -7.48
CA VAL A 38 -20.71 2.14 -8.17
C VAL A 38 -21.34 2.97 -9.29
N ALA A 39 -21.68 4.24 -9.02
CA ALA A 39 -22.24 5.14 -10.04
C ALA A 39 -21.28 5.32 -11.23
N GLY A 40 -20.00 5.49 -10.97
CA GLY A 40 -18.96 5.61 -12.00
C GLY A 40 -18.79 4.31 -12.84
N LEU A 41 -19.02 3.14 -12.25
CA LEU A 41 -19.01 1.87 -12.97
C LEU A 41 -20.27 1.73 -13.87
N LEU A 42 -21.42 2.05 -13.31
CA LEU A 42 -22.71 1.98 -14.04
C LEU A 42 -22.75 2.99 -15.20
N ALA A 43 -22.21 4.19 -15.00
CA ALA A 43 -22.13 5.21 -16.07
C ALA A 43 -21.30 4.78 -17.29
N ARG A 44 -20.38 3.84 -17.12
CA ARG A 44 -19.58 3.26 -18.22
C ARG A 44 -20.32 2.14 -18.97
N ASN A 45 -21.45 1.69 -18.43
CA ASN A 45 -22.29 0.62 -18.99
C ASN A 45 -23.75 1.07 -18.97
N PRO A 46 -24.14 2.05 -19.81
CA PRO A 46 -25.46 2.69 -19.76
C PRO A 46 -26.61 1.72 -20.01
N ASP A 47 -26.39 0.65 -20.77
CA ASP A 47 -27.43 -0.32 -21.12
C ASP A 47 -27.76 -1.31 -19.98
N CYS A 48 -27.01 -1.26 -18.87
CA CYS A 48 -27.14 -2.15 -17.72
C CYS A 48 -27.12 -3.67 -18.03
N ASP A 49 -27.19 -4.04 -19.30
CA ASP A 49 -27.16 -5.42 -19.77
C ASP A 49 -25.75 -5.99 -19.86
N ASN A 50 -24.75 -5.11 -20.01
CA ASN A 50 -23.36 -5.50 -20.03
C ASN A 50 -22.78 -5.38 -18.62
N ARG A 51 -23.10 -6.33 -17.76
CA ARG A 51 -22.70 -6.39 -16.34
C ARG A 51 -21.23 -6.82 -16.14
N LEU A 52 -20.31 -6.29 -16.96
CA LEU A 52 -18.90 -6.67 -16.93
C LEU A 52 -18.27 -6.60 -15.54
N PHE A 53 -18.72 -5.66 -14.68
CA PHE A 53 -18.21 -5.51 -13.32
C PHE A 53 -19.05 -6.23 -12.27
N PHE A 54 -20.34 -6.50 -12.56
CA PHE A 54 -21.27 -7.22 -11.70
C PHE A 54 -21.84 -8.41 -12.46
N ARG A 55 -20.97 -9.34 -12.81
CA ARG A 55 -21.34 -10.56 -13.55
C ARG A 55 -22.29 -11.45 -12.77
N ASP A 56 -22.22 -11.38 -11.45
CA ASP A 56 -23.12 -12.06 -10.55
C ASP A 56 -24.31 -11.14 -10.21
N PRO A 57 -25.55 -11.56 -10.44
CA PRO A 57 -26.75 -10.83 -10.02
C PRO A 57 -26.72 -10.45 -8.53
N THR A 58 -26.18 -11.31 -7.68
CA THR A 58 -26.04 -11.05 -6.23
C THR A 58 -25.18 -9.83 -5.92
N ALA A 59 -24.04 -9.67 -6.63
CA ALA A 59 -23.19 -8.49 -6.48
C ALA A 59 -23.90 -7.23 -6.96
N PHE A 60 -24.61 -7.31 -8.10
CA PHE A 60 -25.39 -6.20 -8.62
C PHE A 60 -26.48 -5.76 -7.63
N GLU A 61 -27.32 -6.68 -7.16
CA GLU A 61 -28.38 -6.42 -6.20
C GLU A 61 -27.85 -5.85 -4.86
N TYR A 62 -26.62 -6.23 -4.49
CA TYR A 62 -26.01 -5.75 -3.26
C TYR A 62 -25.60 -4.27 -3.35
N PHE A 63 -25.10 -3.81 -4.48
CA PHE A 63 -24.52 -2.46 -4.64
C PHE A 63 -25.38 -1.48 -5.45
N ALA A 64 -26.25 -1.98 -6.34
CA ALA A 64 -27.06 -1.19 -7.26
C ALA A 64 -28.57 -1.40 -7.02
N ASN A 65 -29.37 -0.49 -7.57
CA ASN A 65 -30.82 -0.58 -7.64
C ASN A 65 -31.23 -1.28 -8.95
N PRO A 66 -32.48 -1.82 -9.01
CA PRO A 66 -32.98 -2.47 -10.23
C PRO A 66 -33.04 -1.56 -11.47
N ASP A 67 -33.15 -0.25 -11.28
CA ASP A 67 -33.14 0.78 -12.30
C ASP A 67 -31.77 1.16 -12.83
N CYS A 68 -30.72 0.39 -12.47
CA CYS A 68 -29.33 0.63 -12.85
C CYS A 68 -28.71 1.88 -12.24
N THR A 69 -29.20 2.33 -11.11
CA THR A 69 -28.58 3.41 -10.35
C THR A 69 -27.80 2.84 -9.16
N ALA A 70 -26.78 3.57 -8.69
CA ALA A 70 -26.09 3.21 -7.46
C ALA A 70 -26.99 3.41 -6.25
N LYS A 71 -26.92 2.54 -5.25
CA LYS A 71 -27.55 2.80 -3.96
C LYS A 71 -26.98 4.06 -3.34
N ALA A 72 -27.85 4.92 -2.81
CA ALA A 72 -27.45 6.20 -2.21
C ALA A 72 -26.58 6.00 -0.96
N ALA A 73 -25.68 6.93 -0.73
CA ALA A 73 -24.93 7.00 0.53
C ALA A 73 -25.91 7.07 1.72
N GLY A 74 -25.56 6.40 2.82
CA GLY A 74 -26.42 6.27 4.00
C GLY A 74 -27.43 5.12 3.92
N THR A 75 -27.65 4.50 2.75
CA THR A 75 -28.48 3.28 2.66
C THR A 75 -27.88 2.19 3.54
N ILE A 76 -28.70 1.60 4.41
CA ILE A 76 -28.25 0.49 5.26
C ILE A 76 -28.22 -0.79 4.41
N ILE A 77 -27.02 -1.34 4.24
CA ILE A 77 -26.81 -2.60 3.52
C ILE A 77 -26.48 -3.72 4.53
N THR A 78 -27.07 -4.90 4.33
CA THR A 78 -26.84 -6.08 5.17
C THR A 78 -26.26 -7.20 4.32
N ASN A 79 -25.45 -8.03 4.94
CA ASN A 79 -24.82 -9.18 4.27
C ASN A 79 -24.88 -10.42 5.17
N PRO A 80 -26.04 -11.10 5.24
CA PRO A 80 -26.21 -12.27 6.08
C PRO A 80 -25.33 -13.45 5.67
N ASP A 81 -25.01 -13.60 4.40
CA ASP A 81 -24.15 -14.69 3.92
C ASP A 81 -22.70 -14.48 4.32
N TYR A 82 -22.21 -13.24 4.23
CA TYR A 82 -20.90 -12.92 4.77
C TYR A 82 -20.83 -13.10 6.29
N ALA A 83 -21.91 -12.78 7.00
CA ALA A 83 -21.99 -13.04 8.44
C ALA A 83 -21.87 -14.55 8.76
N LYS A 84 -22.50 -15.43 7.95
CA LYS A 84 -22.36 -16.89 8.08
C LYS A 84 -20.93 -17.35 7.81
N THR A 85 -20.30 -16.82 6.74
CA THR A 85 -18.91 -17.09 6.39
C THR A 85 -17.98 -16.72 7.54
N LEU A 86 -18.10 -15.51 8.09
CA LEU A 86 -17.30 -15.06 9.23
C LEU A 86 -17.50 -15.93 10.47
N GLN A 87 -18.75 -16.38 10.74
CA GLN A 87 -19.04 -17.26 11.86
C GLN A 87 -18.44 -18.66 11.67
N ARG A 88 -18.40 -19.17 10.43
CA ARG A 88 -17.78 -20.44 10.09
C ARG A 88 -16.27 -20.38 10.30
N LEU A 89 -15.60 -19.34 9.77
CA LEU A 89 -14.18 -19.07 10.01
C LEU A 89 -13.85 -18.91 11.50
N ALA A 90 -14.73 -18.24 12.25
CA ALA A 90 -14.58 -18.10 13.71
C ALA A 90 -14.61 -19.42 14.47
N ARG A 91 -15.35 -20.42 13.96
CA ARG A 91 -15.51 -21.73 14.62
C ARG A 91 -14.43 -22.73 14.22
N HIS A 92 -14.07 -22.74 12.95
CA HIS A 92 -13.28 -23.80 12.31
C HIS A 92 -11.92 -23.35 11.81
N GLY A 93 -11.55 -22.05 11.98
CA GLY A 93 -10.29 -21.52 11.51
C GLY A 93 -10.25 -21.31 9.99
N ALA A 94 -9.04 -21.10 9.46
CA ALA A 94 -8.81 -20.87 8.04
C ALA A 94 -9.11 -22.13 7.18
N ASP A 95 -9.03 -23.31 7.77
CA ASP A 95 -9.35 -24.57 7.06
C ASP A 95 -10.75 -24.53 6.47
N ALA A 96 -11.71 -23.88 7.15
CA ALA A 96 -13.06 -23.71 6.64
C ALA A 96 -13.16 -22.85 5.37
N PHE A 97 -12.11 -22.08 5.04
CA PHE A 97 -12.02 -21.30 3.79
C PHE A 97 -11.39 -22.13 2.66
N TYR A 98 -10.32 -22.85 2.99
CA TYR A 98 -9.52 -23.55 1.99
C TYR A 98 -10.04 -24.95 1.66
N PHE A 99 -10.89 -25.52 2.52
CA PHE A 99 -11.46 -26.87 2.36
C PHE A 99 -12.98 -26.86 2.50
N GLY A 100 -13.65 -27.68 1.70
CA GLY A 100 -15.09 -27.92 1.72
C GLY A 100 -15.90 -26.77 1.13
N GLU A 101 -17.12 -26.57 1.64
CA GLU A 101 -18.17 -25.77 0.99
C GLU A 101 -17.77 -24.37 0.50
N ILE A 102 -16.96 -23.62 1.25
CA ILE A 102 -16.52 -22.28 0.80
C ILE A 102 -15.60 -22.41 -0.41
N ALA A 103 -14.63 -23.32 -0.34
CA ALA A 103 -13.71 -23.59 -1.47
C ALA A 103 -14.44 -24.11 -2.70
N ASP A 104 -15.39 -25.06 -2.50
CA ASP A 104 -16.19 -25.63 -3.58
C ASP A 104 -17.05 -24.56 -4.26
N ASN A 105 -17.68 -23.68 -3.46
CA ASN A 105 -18.48 -22.56 -3.98
C ASN A 105 -17.64 -21.55 -4.76
N ILE A 106 -16.41 -21.25 -4.30
CA ILE A 106 -15.49 -20.35 -5.03
C ILE A 106 -15.11 -20.98 -6.38
N ALA A 107 -14.66 -22.24 -6.39
CA ALA A 107 -14.31 -22.95 -7.61
C ALA A 107 -15.48 -23.01 -8.59
N ALA A 108 -16.68 -23.39 -8.11
CA ALA A 108 -17.89 -23.41 -8.94
C ALA A 108 -18.25 -22.04 -9.51
N ALA A 109 -18.11 -20.96 -8.73
CA ALA A 109 -18.38 -19.60 -9.20
C ALA A 109 -17.40 -19.14 -10.29
N VAL A 110 -16.11 -19.50 -10.15
CA VAL A 110 -15.08 -19.20 -11.15
C VAL A 110 -15.31 -19.98 -12.44
N GLN A 111 -15.68 -21.25 -12.36
CA GLN A 111 -15.91 -22.13 -13.52
C GLN A 111 -17.21 -21.80 -14.27
N LYS A 112 -18.21 -21.24 -13.58
CA LYS A 112 -19.55 -21.01 -14.12
C LYS A 112 -19.68 -19.78 -15.03
N ASP A 113 -18.69 -18.90 -15.04
CA ASP A 113 -18.77 -17.68 -15.88
C ASP A 113 -18.82 -18.09 -17.38
N PRO A 114 -19.94 -17.84 -18.07
CA PRO A 114 -20.12 -18.34 -19.43
C PRO A 114 -19.23 -17.65 -20.47
N ALA A 115 -18.68 -16.48 -20.15
CA ALA A 115 -17.86 -15.70 -21.07
C ALA A 115 -16.37 -16.01 -20.95
N ILE A 116 -15.90 -16.29 -19.72
CA ILE A 116 -14.50 -16.48 -19.40
C ILE A 116 -14.35 -17.42 -18.21
N GLY A 117 -15.11 -18.51 -18.17
CA GLY A 117 -14.98 -19.53 -17.12
C GLY A 117 -13.53 -19.91 -16.92
N GLY A 118 -13.06 -19.82 -15.65
CA GLY A 118 -11.72 -20.24 -15.26
C GLY A 118 -11.69 -21.74 -14.96
N ASP A 119 -10.49 -22.29 -14.91
CA ASP A 119 -10.22 -23.68 -14.62
C ASP A 119 -9.84 -23.95 -13.14
N MET A 120 -9.97 -22.93 -12.27
CA MET A 120 -9.71 -23.04 -10.84
C MET A 120 -10.54 -24.15 -10.19
N THR A 121 -9.91 -24.95 -9.36
CA THR A 121 -10.53 -26.04 -8.61
C THR A 121 -10.43 -25.79 -7.09
N ALA A 122 -11.19 -26.54 -6.30
CA ALA A 122 -11.04 -26.51 -4.85
C ALA A 122 -9.65 -27.00 -4.38
N GLN A 123 -8.97 -27.82 -5.21
CA GLN A 123 -7.61 -28.25 -4.91
C GLN A 123 -6.59 -27.12 -4.97
N ASP A 124 -6.80 -26.12 -5.84
CA ASP A 124 -5.92 -24.94 -5.91
C ASP A 124 -6.00 -24.13 -4.63
N LEU A 125 -7.20 -24.02 -4.06
CA LEU A 125 -7.38 -23.38 -2.74
C LEU A 125 -6.75 -24.23 -1.63
N ALA A 126 -6.91 -25.54 -1.65
CA ALA A 126 -6.34 -26.45 -0.66
C ALA A 126 -4.81 -26.46 -0.67
N ASN A 127 -4.20 -26.21 -1.83
CA ASN A 127 -2.75 -26.14 -2.02
C ASN A 127 -2.16 -24.76 -1.65
N TYR A 128 -3.01 -23.75 -1.37
CA TYR A 128 -2.49 -22.42 -1.07
C TYR A 128 -1.83 -22.38 0.32
N GLU A 129 -0.60 -21.88 0.35
CA GLU A 129 0.16 -21.69 1.57
C GLU A 129 0.57 -20.23 1.78
N VAL A 130 0.56 -19.81 3.04
CA VAL A 130 1.11 -18.52 3.45
C VAL A 130 2.64 -18.62 3.46
N VAL A 131 3.31 -17.65 2.84
CA VAL A 131 4.77 -17.59 2.85
C VAL A 131 5.23 -16.49 3.78
N GLU A 132 6.05 -16.82 4.77
CA GLU A 132 6.79 -15.86 5.59
C GLU A 132 8.07 -15.48 4.86
N ARG A 133 8.32 -14.16 4.72
CA ARG A 133 9.50 -13.63 4.06
C ARG A 133 10.18 -12.62 4.96
N ALA A 134 11.51 -12.60 4.94
CA ALA A 134 12.28 -11.56 5.61
C ALA A 134 11.92 -10.17 5.05
N PRO A 135 11.85 -9.13 5.88
CA PRO A 135 11.66 -7.78 5.41
C PRO A 135 12.87 -7.31 4.58
N VAL A 136 12.60 -6.46 3.60
CA VAL A 136 13.62 -5.73 2.86
C VAL A 136 13.76 -4.34 3.46
N CYS A 137 14.97 -3.95 3.85
CA CYS A 137 15.25 -2.70 4.52
C CYS A 137 16.30 -1.89 3.78
N LEU A 138 16.14 -0.56 3.78
CA LEU A 138 17.14 0.41 3.38
C LEU A 138 17.38 1.39 4.53
N ASN A 139 18.63 1.74 4.82
CA ASN A 139 18.92 2.87 5.69
C ASN A 139 18.78 4.18 4.89
N TYR A 140 17.89 5.07 5.34
CA TYR A 140 17.63 6.37 4.75
C TYR A 140 17.77 7.46 5.82
N ARG A 141 18.72 8.39 5.67
CA ARG A 141 18.98 9.47 6.63
C ARG A 141 19.20 8.97 8.06
N GLY A 142 19.76 7.78 8.23
CA GLY A 142 19.96 7.13 9.52
C GLY A 142 18.75 6.35 10.07
N HIS A 143 17.65 6.30 9.35
CA HIS A 143 16.45 5.53 9.68
C HIS A 143 16.41 4.24 8.86
N ASP A 144 16.05 3.10 9.46
CA ASP A 144 15.89 1.86 8.73
C ASP A 144 14.43 1.76 8.23
N VAL A 145 14.26 1.89 6.92
CA VAL A 145 12.95 1.80 6.23
C VAL A 145 12.76 0.37 5.77
N CYS A 146 11.86 -0.36 6.41
CA CYS A 146 11.63 -1.78 6.19
C CYS A 146 10.23 -2.05 5.66
N GLY A 147 10.12 -2.90 4.64
CA GLY A 147 8.84 -3.28 4.04
C GLY A 147 8.87 -4.66 3.40
N MET A 148 7.82 -4.98 2.65
CA MET A 148 7.64 -6.27 2.02
C MET A 148 8.44 -6.37 0.71
N GLY A 149 9.30 -7.41 0.62
CA GLY A 149 10.07 -7.74 -0.58
C GLY A 149 9.28 -8.54 -1.62
N PRO A 150 9.95 -9.04 -2.67
CA PRO A 150 9.33 -9.83 -3.73
C PRO A 150 8.47 -11.00 -3.21
N PRO A 151 7.31 -11.27 -3.85
CA PRO A 151 6.82 -10.70 -5.10
C PRO A 151 6.29 -9.28 -5.00
N SER A 152 6.19 -8.65 -3.81
CA SER A 152 5.92 -7.21 -3.76
C SER A 152 7.16 -6.42 -4.18
N SER A 153 6.94 -5.44 -5.05
CA SER A 153 7.97 -4.47 -5.43
C SER A 153 8.05 -3.28 -4.46
N GLY A 154 7.20 -3.27 -3.43
CA GLY A 154 6.98 -2.12 -2.58
C GLY A 154 8.25 -1.66 -1.88
N ALA A 155 8.87 -2.50 -1.06
CA ALA A 155 10.07 -2.12 -0.31
C ALA A 155 11.24 -1.74 -1.22
N LEU A 156 11.44 -2.50 -2.32
CA LEU A 156 12.52 -2.23 -3.27
C LEU A 156 12.34 -0.87 -3.96
N ALA A 157 11.17 -0.61 -4.53
CA ALA A 157 10.96 0.63 -5.28
C ALA A 157 10.88 1.86 -4.35
N VAL A 158 10.27 1.73 -3.16
CA VAL A 158 10.34 2.78 -2.12
C VAL A 158 11.78 3.02 -1.71
N GLY A 159 12.54 1.95 -1.43
CA GLY A 159 13.96 2.03 -1.06
C GLY A 159 14.80 2.69 -2.16
N GLN A 160 14.58 2.35 -3.44
CA GLN A 160 15.28 2.99 -4.54
C GLN A 160 14.97 4.48 -4.67
N ILE A 161 13.68 4.87 -4.55
CA ILE A 161 13.31 6.30 -4.57
C ILE A 161 14.04 7.04 -3.43
N LEU A 162 13.96 6.53 -2.21
CA LEU A 162 14.60 7.14 -1.06
C LEU A 162 16.13 7.17 -1.18
N GLY A 163 16.75 6.07 -1.60
CA GLY A 163 18.20 5.97 -1.72
C GLY A 163 18.78 6.83 -2.85
N VAL A 164 18.04 7.04 -3.94
CA VAL A 164 18.38 8.05 -4.97
C VAL A 164 18.28 9.45 -4.37
N LEU A 165 17.18 9.78 -3.68
CA LEU A 165 16.95 11.09 -3.08
C LEU A 165 17.92 11.41 -1.94
N GLU A 166 18.50 10.42 -1.27
CA GLU A 166 19.48 10.62 -0.20
C GLU A 166 20.74 11.39 -0.69
N ASN A 167 21.02 11.38 -1.99
CA ASN A 167 22.13 12.12 -2.60
C ASN A 167 21.86 13.62 -2.77
N PHE A 168 20.67 14.10 -2.43
CA PHE A 168 20.25 15.50 -2.54
C PHE A 168 19.80 16.02 -1.15
N ASP A 169 20.01 17.33 -0.92
CA ASP A 169 19.55 17.99 0.30
C ASP A 169 18.11 18.49 0.15
N LEU A 170 17.14 17.59 0.32
CA LEU A 170 15.71 17.94 0.26
C LEU A 170 15.29 18.85 1.41
N GLY A 171 15.92 18.72 2.58
CA GLY A 171 15.58 19.48 3.79
C GLY A 171 15.87 20.98 3.67
N ALA A 172 16.67 21.41 2.68
CA ALA A 172 16.91 22.81 2.39
C ALA A 172 15.71 23.50 1.70
N GLY A 173 14.77 22.72 1.14
CA GLY A 173 13.58 23.21 0.44
C GLY A 173 12.28 22.91 1.17
N ALA A 174 11.17 22.92 0.42
CA ALA A 174 9.84 22.59 0.90
C ALA A 174 9.22 21.43 0.07
N PRO A 175 8.19 20.73 0.60
CA PRO A 175 7.59 19.57 -0.07
C PRO A 175 7.07 19.83 -1.50
N LEU A 176 6.68 21.07 -1.80
CA LEU A 176 6.09 21.47 -3.09
C LEU A 176 7.00 22.36 -3.91
N ASP A 177 8.24 22.55 -3.51
CA ASP A 177 9.22 23.27 -4.33
C ASP A 177 9.46 22.52 -5.65
N VAL A 178 9.68 23.28 -6.72
CA VAL A 178 9.93 22.73 -8.06
C VAL A 178 11.08 21.73 -8.04
N ASP A 179 12.16 22.01 -7.29
CA ASP A 179 13.32 21.12 -7.16
C ASP A 179 12.94 19.81 -6.46
N THR A 180 12.21 19.87 -5.36
CA THR A 180 11.73 18.68 -4.63
C THR A 180 10.86 17.80 -5.52
N VAL A 181 9.89 18.40 -6.22
CA VAL A 181 8.97 17.67 -7.10
C VAL A 181 9.71 17.09 -8.30
N HIS A 182 10.65 17.85 -8.88
CA HIS A 182 11.50 17.37 -9.95
C HIS A 182 12.32 16.15 -9.49
N LEU A 183 13.11 16.28 -8.44
CA LEU A 183 13.97 15.21 -7.92
C LEU A 183 13.17 13.94 -7.59
N PHE A 184 12.01 14.09 -6.93
CA PHE A 184 11.16 12.96 -6.59
C PHE A 184 10.61 12.25 -7.83
N THR A 185 10.17 12.99 -8.83
CA THR A 185 9.64 12.42 -10.07
C THR A 185 10.73 11.71 -10.87
N GLN A 186 11.97 12.25 -10.90
CA GLN A 186 13.10 11.60 -11.54
C GLN A 186 13.53 10.32 -10.81
N ALA A 187 13.61 10.35 -9.47
CA ALA A 187 13.86 9.16 -8.66
C ALA A 187 12.81 8.08 -8.90
N GLY A 188 11.53 8.48 -9.02
CA GLY A 188 10.44 7.60 -9.39
C GLY A 188 10.64 6.92 -10.76
N ARG A 189 11.09 7.67 -11.79
CA ARG A 189 11.40 7.11 -13.12
C ARG A 189 12.44 6.00 -13.02
N LEU A 190 13.55 6.29 -12.35
CA LEU A 190 14.66 5.35 -12.19
C LEU A 190 14.23 4.07 -11.45
N ALA A 191 13.53 4.22 -10.33
CA ALA A 191 13.04 3.08 -9.55
C ALA A 191 12.02 2.23 -10.32
N PHE A 192 11.12 2.85 -11.09
CA PHE A 192 10.14 2.10 -11.89
C PHE A 192 10.73 1.45 -13.13
N ALA A 193 11.83 1.97 -13.68
CA ALA A 193 12.59 1.29 -14.74
C ALA A 193 13.15 -0.04 -14.23
N ASP A 194 13.87 0.01 -13.12
CA ASP A 194 14.47 -1.17 -12.49
C ASP A 194 13.41 -2.17 -12.03
N ARG A 195 12.36 -1.68 -11.35
CA ARG A 195 11.20 -2.49 -10.95
C ARG A 195 10.62 -3.28 -12.13
N GLY A 196 10.51 -2.63 -13.28
CA GLY A 196 9.93 -3.23 -14.48
C GLY A 196 10.70 -4.43 -15.00
N ARG A 197 12.02 -4.40 -14.89
CA ARG A 197 12.92 -5.45 -15.38
C ARG A 197 13.14 -6.56 -14.37
N TYR A 198 13.38 -6.21 -13.10
CA TYR A 198 13.94 -7.16 -12.13
C TYR A 198 12.92 -7.74 -11.17
N VAL A 199 11.83 -7.04 -10.85
CA VAL A 199 10.99 -7.48 -9.75
C VAL A 199 9.81 -8.33 -10.22
N ALA A 200 9.77 -9.56 -9.71
CA ALA A 200 8.67 -10.51 -9.82
C ALA A 200 8.72 -11.48 -8.63
N ASP A 201 8.03 -12.61 -8.70
CA ASP A 201 8.08 -13.63 -7.65
C ASP A 201 9.49 -14.25 -7.58
N SER A 202 10.15 -14.03 -6.45
CA SER A 202 11.53 -14.54 -6.22
C SER A 202 11.63 -16.06 -6.09
N ASP A 203 10.52 -16.77 -6.03
CA ASP A 203 10.50 -18.23 -6.09
C ASP A 203 10.63 -18.72 -7.55
N PHE A 204 10.50 -17.81 -8.55
CA PHE A 204 10.52 -18.10 -9.98
C PHE A 204 11.59 -17.34 -10.78
N VAL A 205 12.07 -16.21 -10.25
CA VAL A 205 13.08 -15.40 -10.92
C VAL A 205 14.11 -14.90 -9.91
N THR A 206 15.35 -14.77 -10.32
CA THR A 206 16.41 -14.19 -9.51
C THR A 206 16.26 -12.68 -9.48
N VAL A 207 15.93 -12.13 -8.29
CA VAL A 207 15.80 -10.69 -8.06
C VAL A 207 17.01 -10.18 -7.30
N PRO A 208 17.81 -9.23 -7.84
CA PRO A 208 19.01 -8.71 -7.18
C PRO A 208 18.68 -7.72 -6.06
N VAL A 209 18.00 -8.19 -5.00
CA VAL A 209 17.43 -7.36 -3.91
C VAL A 209 18.48 -6.46 -3.28
N GLU A 210 19.63 -7.02 -2.90
CA GLU A 210 20.72 -6.27 -2.26
C GLU A 210 21.35 -5.28 -3.23
N GLY A 211 21.58 -5.71 -4.48
CA GLY A 211 22.14 -4.86 -5.52
C GLY A 211 21.26 -3.68 -5.89
N MET A 212 19.94 -3.86 -5.93
CA MET A 212 18.99 -2.77 -6.18
C MET A 212 18.98 -1.71 -5.08
N LEU A 213 19.43 -2.06 -3.88
CA LEU A 213 19.51 -1.17 -2.72
C LEU A 213 20.96 -0.82 -2.34
N ASP A 214 21.95 -1.24 -3.12
CA ASP A 214 23.34 -0.87 -2.91
C ASP A 214 23.53 0.65 -3.04
N LYS A 215 24.18 1.27 -2.06
CA LYS A 215 24.33 2.72 -1.98
C LYS A 215 25.13 3.31 -3.15
N ASN A 216 26.15 2.60 -3.65
CA ASN A 216 26.94 3.06 -4.79
C ASN A 216 26.12 2.96 -6.08
N TYR A 217 25.33 1.89 -6.24
CA TYR A 217 24.39 1.77 -7.34
C TYR A 217 23.36 2.89 -7.31
N LEU A 218 22.74 3.15 -6.17
CA LEU A 218 21.73 4.22 -6.01
C LEU A 218 22.35 5.61 -6.28
N ALA A 219 23.59 5.85 -5.84
CA ALA A 219 24.33 7.10 -6.14
C ALA A 219 24.63 7.23 -7.65
N SER A 220 24.98 6.12 -8.34
CA SER A 220 25.17 6.13 -9.79
C SER A 220 23.87 6.46 -10.54
N ARG A 221 22.73 5.98 -10.04
CA ARG A 221 21.42 6.34 -10.59
C ARG A 221 21.06 7.80 -10.31
N ALA A 222 21.35 8.30 -9.12
CA ALA A 222 21.15 9.70 -8.75
C ALA A 222 21.96 10.66 -9.64
N ALA A 223 23.18 10.28 -10.00
CA ALA A 223 24.04 11.07 -10.89
C ALA A 223 23.49 11.28 -12.32
N LEU A 224 22.47 10.51 -12.72
CA LEU A 224 21.78 10.73 -14.00
C LEU A 224 20.82 11.91 -13.94
N ILE A 225 20.38 12.33 -12.75
CA ILE A 225 19.41 13.40 -12.56
C ILE A 225 20.12 14.73 -12.79
N THR A 226 19.59 15.51 -13.71
CA THR A 226 20.04 16.88 -14.04
C THR A 226 18.89 17.84 -13.75
N ASP A 227 19.03 19.10 -14.13
CA ASP A 227 17.94 20.10 -14.03
C ASP A 227 16.78 19.84 -15.01
N MET A 228 16.96 18.93 -15.97
CA MET A 228 15.98 18.60 -17.00
C MET A 228 15.35 17.23 -16.77
N ASP A 229 14.08 17.06 -17.19
CA ASP A 229 13.40 15.77 -17.16
C ASP A 229 14.15 14.73 -17.99
N LEU A 230 14.43 13.58 -17.39
CA LEU A 230 15.12 12.46 -18.05
C LEU A 230 14.28 11.81 -19.17
N GLY A 231 12.97 12.10 -19.20
CA GLY A 231 12.07 11.33 -20.04
C GLY A 231 11.95 9.89 -19.57
N ARG A 232 11.59 8.99 -20.46
CA ARG A 232 11.58 7.56 -20.15
C ARG A 232 13.01 7.03 -20.08
N VAL A 233 13.33 6.36 -18.98
CA VAL A 233 14.68 5.82 -18.73
C VAL A 233 14.71 4.30 -18.83
N GLU A 234 15.87 3.77 -19.23
CA GLU A 234 16.12 2.34 -19.20
C GLU A 234 16.48 1.86 -17.78
N PRO A 235 16.24 0.57 -17.47
CA PRO A 235 16.72 -0.04 -16.25
C PRO A 235 18.24 0.09 -16.12
N GLY A 236 18.72 0.28 -14.90
CA GLY A 236 20.14 0.18 -14.60
C GLY A 236 20.62 -1.27 -14.51
N GLU A 237 21.86 -1.44 -14.11
CA GLU A 237 22.47 -2.76 -13.87
C GLU A 237 22.91 -2.85 -12.40
N PRO A 238 21.99 -3.24 -11.50
CA PRO A 238 22.34 -3.41 -10.09
C PRO A 238 23.35 -4.57 -9.94
N PRO A 239 24.30 -4.47 -8.99
CA PRO A 239 25.22 -5.56 -8.73
C PRO A 239 24.48 -6.82 -8.24
N GLY A 240 25.08 -7.98 -8.50
CA GLY A 240 24.54 -9.30 -8.14
C GLY A 240 23.97 -10.08 -9.32
N GLU A 241 23.43 -11.25 -9.03
CA GLU A 241 22.87 -12.13 -10.02
C GLU A 241 21.42 -11.77 -10.32
N PHE A 242 21.05 -11.84 -11.60
CA PHE A 242 19.67 -11.69 -12.07
C PHE A 242 19.46 -12.41 -13.40
N ASP A 243 18.23 -12.78 -13.68
CA ASP A 243 17.87 -13.42 -14.93
C ASP A 243 17.84 -12.39 -16.09
N PRO A 244 18.27 -12.76 -17.31
CA PRO A 244 18.23 -11.90 -18.48
C PRO A 244 16.82 -11.76 -19.04
N LEU A 245 15.95 -10.99 -18.34
CA LEU A 245 14.54 -10.86 -18.64
C LEU A 245 14.22 -9.47 -19.21
N ALA A 246 13.15 -9.39 -20.00
CA ALA A 246 12.68 -8.16 -20.61
C ALA A 246 11.97 -7.26 -19.60
N PRO A 247 12.15 -5.91 -19.68
CA PRO A 247 11.43 -4.98 -18.83
C PRO A 247 9.96 -4.88 -19.23
N HIS A 248 9.07 -4.84 -18.24
CA HIS A 248 7.66 -4.60 -18.46
C HIS A 248 7.06 -3.75 -17.34
N ASN A 249 6.71 -2.52 -17.65
CA ASN A 249 6.04 -1.61 -16.75
C ASN A 249 4.57 -1.46 -17.12
N ARG A 250 3.71 -2.04 -16.32
CA ARG A 250 2.28 -1.76 -16.37
C ARG A 250 1.89 -0.96 -15.16
N SER A 251 1.18 0.15 -15.37
CA SER A 251 0.61 0.95 -14.29
C SER A 251 -0.87 0.70 -14.18
N LYS A 252 -1.34 0.40 -12.97
CA LYS A 252 -2.74 0.30 -12.59
C LYS A 252 -3.04 1.20 -11.42
N ASP A 253 -4.27 1.68 -11.35
CA ASP A 253 -4.76 2.58 -10.32
C ASP A 253 -6.03 1.99 -9.70
N SER A 254 -5.90 0.89 -8.95
CA SER A 254 -7.05 0.14 -8.45
C SER A 254 -7.20 0.14 -6.94
N GLY A 255 -8.26 -0.52 -6.48
CA GLY A 255 -8.69 -0.56 -5.10
C GLY A 255 -7.78 -1.42 -4.22
N THR A 256 -7.41 -0.91 -3.08
CA THR A 256 -6.61 -1.56 -2.04
C THR A 256 -7.01 -0.94 -0.72
N SER A 257 -6.75 -1.58 0.39
CA SER A 257 -6.91 -1.01 1.73
C SER A 257 -5.62 -1.11 2.51
N HIS A 258 -5.39 -0.15 3.40
CA HIS A 258 -4.22 -0.15 4.28
C HIS A 258 -4.62 0.14 5.72
N ILE A 259 -3.90 -0.47 6.66
CA ILE A 259 -4.08 -0.27 8.10
C ILE A 259 -2.72 -0.18 8.79
N SER A 260 -2.54 0.85 9.63
CA SER A 260 -1.39 1.02 10.52
C SER A 260 -1.86 0.93 11.97
N ILE A 261 -1.22 0.12 12.79
CA ILE A 261 -1.58 -0.05 14.21
C ILE A 261 -0.32 -0.04 15.05
N ILE A 262 -0.37 0.67 16.18
CA ILE A 262 0.60 0.51 17.28
C ILE A 262 -0.20 0.28 18.56
N ASP A 263 0.05 -0.82 19.24
CA ASP A 263 -0.62 -1.13 20.50
C ASP A 263 0.08 -0.48 21.72
N ARG A 264 -0.55 -0.60 22.88
CA ARG A 264 0.00 -0.07 24.15
C ARG A 264 1.34 -0.67 24.57
N TYR A 265 1.68 -1.84 24.04
CA TYR A 265 2.95 -2.52 24.33
C TYR A 265 4.07 -2.07 23.41
N GLY A 266 3.72 -1.41 22.30
CA GLY A 266 4.62 -0.97 21.25
C GLY A 266 4.76 -1.95 20.10
N ASN A 267 3.92 -2.98 20.04
CA ASN A 267 3.82 -3.83 18.86
C ASN A 267 3.26 -3.01 17.71
N ALA A 268 3.90 -3.11 16.54
CA ALA A 268 3.54 -2.36 15.35
C ALA A 268 3.08 -3.29 14.23
N LEU A 269 2.04 -2.88 13.53
CA LEU A 269 1.53 -3.56 12.34
C LEU A 269 1.35 -2.55 11.23
N SER A 270 1.90 -2.85 10.06
CA SER A 270 1.60 -2.21 8.78
C SER A 270 1.03 -3.28 7.87
N MET A 271 -0.22 -3.16 7.45
CA MET A 271 -0.89 -4.17 6.64
C MET A 271 -1.60 -3.56 5.45
N THR A 272 -1.25 -4.03 4.27
CA THR A 272 -1.95 -3.69 3.02
C THR A 272 -2.66 -4.94 2.50
N THR A 273 -3.93 -4.81 2.14
CA THR A 273 -4.77 -5.91 1.65
C THR A 273 -5.61 -5.46 0.47
N THR A 274 -5.87 -6.36 -0.47
CA THR A 274 -6.53 -6.01 -1.73
C THR A 274 -7.32 -7.19 -2.30
N ILE A 275 -8.27 -6.87 -3.15
CA ILE A 275 -8.86 -7.76 -4.14
C ILE A 275 -8.57 -7.24 -5.56
N GLU A 276 -7.57 -6.39 -5.70
CA GLU A 276 -7.03 -5.65 -6.84
C GLU A 276 -7.99 -4.52 -7.27
N SER A 277 -8.98 -4.71 -8.10
CA SER A 277 -9.98 -3.68 -8.44
C SER A 277 -10.94 -3.41 -7.28
N SER A 278 -11.60 -2.25 -7.25
CA SER A 278 -12.52 -1.85 -6.17
C SER A 278 -13.60 -2.89 -5.87
N PHE A 279 -14.02 -3.66 -6.89
CA PHE A 279 -15.03 -4.72 -6.80
C PHE A 279 -14.49 -6.08 -7.29
N GLY A 280 -13.17 -6.27 -7.27
CA GLY A 280 -12.51 -7.48 -7.74
C GLY A 280 -12.89 -7.82 -9.18
N ASN A 281 -13.25 -9.08 -9.44
CA ASN A 281 -13.74 -9.52 -10.74
C ASN A 281 -15.27 -9.35 -10.93
N GLY A 282 -15.97 -8.78 -9.93
CA GLY A 282 -17.42 -8.57 -9.96
C GLY A 282 -18.27 -9.79 -9.60
N VAL A 283 -17.66 -10.92 -9.24
CA VAL A 283 -18.37 -12.14 -8.78
C VAL A 283 -18.45 -12.15 -7.28
N MET A 284 -19.64 -12.35 -6.73
CA MET A 284 -19.87 -12.48 -5.28
C MET A 284 -20.24 -13.91 -4.93
N VAL A 285 -19.54 -14.50 -3.96
CA VAL A 285 -19.77 -15.84 -3.46
C VAL A 285 -19.65 -15.85 -1.94
N ASN A 286 -20.52 -16.59 -1.23
CA ASN A 286 -20.54 -16.65 0.23
C ASN A 286 -20.54 -15.25 0.91
N GLY A 287 -21.11 -14.24 0.21
CA GLY A 287 -21.23 -12.86 0.66
C GLY A 287 -19.98 -11.99 0.51
N PHE A 288 -18.96 -12.42 -0.21
CA PHE A 288 -17.78 -11.61 -0.53
C PHE A 288 -17.42 -11.65 -2.02
N LEU A 289 -16.81 -10.56 -2.49
CA LEU A 289 -16.33 -10.45 -3.87
C LEU A 289 -15.02 -11.22 -4.04
N LEU A 290 -14.88 -11.91 -5.18
CA LEU A 290 -13.62 -12.52 -5.58
C LEU A 290 -12.68 -11.47 -6.17
N ASN A 291 -11.37 -11.68 -6.00
CA ASN A 291 -10.34 -10.81 -6.54
C ASN A 291 -10.18 -10.97 -8.07
N ASN A 292 -9.43 -10.04 -8.67
CA ASN A 292 -8.93 -10.12 -10.04
C ASN A 292 -7.40 -9.98 -10.12
N GLU A 293 -6.68 -10.53 -9.12
CA GLU A 293 -5.22 -10.39 -8.96
C GLU A 293 -4.40 -10.91 -10.16
N LEU A 294 -4.93 -11.85 -10.94
CA LEU A 294 -4.26 -12.30 -12.17
C LEU A 294 -3.93 -11.16 -13.12
N THR A 295 -4.67 -10.06 -13.04
CA THR A 295 -4.41 -8.87 -13.87
C THR A 295 -3.19 -8.08 -13.41
N ASP A 296 -2.54 -8.42 -12.30
CA ASP A 296 -1.26 -7.87 -11.88
C ASP A 296 -0.06 -8.55 -12.54
N PHE A 297 -0.26 -9.69 -13.19
CA PHE A 297 0.72 -10.23 -14.12
C PHE A 297 0.85 -9.37 -15.39
N SER A 298 1.96 -9.54 -16.09
CA SER A 298 2.13 -9.03 -17.44
C SER A 298 1.22 -9.81 -18.40
N PHE A 299 0.48 -9.11 -19.29
CA PHE A 299 -0.44 -9.76 -20.22
C PHE A 299 0.26 -10.45 -21.38
N ALA A 300 1.54 -10.15 -21.59
CA ALA A 300 2.39 -10.85 -22.52
C ALA A 300 3.44 -11.65 -21.74
N ALA A 301 3.73 -12.85 -22.21
CA ALA A 301 4.80 -13.69 -21.63
C ALA A 301 6.20 -13.24 -22.07
N THR A 302 6.28 -12.63 -23.25
CA THR A 302 7.52 -12.15 -23.87
C THR A 302 7.34 -10.74 -24.38
N ASP A 303 8.46 -10.04 -24.60
CA ASP A 303 8.48 -8.76 -25.31
C ASP A 303 8.44 -8.96 -26.84
N SER A 304 8.58 -7.86 -27.60
CA SER A 304 8.58 -7.87 -29.07
C SER A 304 9.79 -8.61 -29.70
N THR A 305 10.85 -8.87 -28.92
CA THR A 305 12.04 -9.62 -29.36
C THR A 305 11.95 -11.11 -29.05
N GLY A 306 10.91 -11.55 -28.33
CA GLY A 306 10.75 -12.91 -27.83
C GLY A 306 11.42 -13.16 -26.48
N MET A 307 12.01 -12.14 -25.84
CA MET A 307 12.61 -12.28 -24.52
C MET A 307 11.54 -12.37 -23.44
N ALA A 308 11.68 -13.32 -22.52
CA ALA A 308 10.72 -13.58 -21.46
C ALA A 308 10.60 -12.38 -20.50
N ILE A 309 9.39 -12.06 -20.06
CA ILE A 309 9.10 -11.00 -19.09
C ILE A 309 9.13 -11.59 -17.68
N ALA A 310 9.79 -10.91 -16.73
CA ALA A 310 9.92 -11.38 -15.36
C ALA A 310 8.56 -11.67 -14.69
N ASN A 311 7.62 -10.76 -14.84
CA ASN A 311 6.26 -10.86 -14.25
C ASN A 311 5.25 -11.53 -15.20
N ARG A 312 5.66 -12.47 -16.09
CA ARG A 312 4.75 -13.29 -16.87
C ARG A 312 3.98 -14.27 -16.00
N VAL A 313 2.80 -14.67 -16.45
CA VAL A 313 1.99 -15.68 -15.77
C VAL A 313 2.64 -17.05 -15.86
N GLU A 314 2.71 -17.76 -14.75
CA GLU A 314 3.18 -19.14 -14.64
C GLU A 314 2.39 -19.85 -13.54
N ALA A 315 2.26 -21.20 -13.63
CA ALA A 315 1.57 -21.98 -12.61
C ALA A 315 2.24 -21.81 -11.23
N ASN A 316 1.46 -21.62 -10.18
CA ASN A 316 1.90 -21.39 -8.78
C ASN A 316 2.68 -20.09 -8.52
N LYS A 317 2.93 -19.27 -9.52
CA LYS A 317 3.61 -18.00 -9.38
C LYS A 317 2.67 -16.93 -8.82
N ARG A 318 3.19 -16.10 -7.93
CA ARG A 318 2.48 -14.92 -7.42
C ARG A 318 2.71 -13.72 -8.32
N PRO A 319 1.68 -12.91 -8.61
CA PRO A 319 1.85 -11.69 -9.38
C PRO A 319 2.66 -10.65 -8.61
N ARG A 320 3.34 -9.77 -9.35
CA ARG A 320 4.07 -8.64 -8.77
C ARG A 320 3.10 -7.63 -8.16
N SER A 321 3.15 -7.46 -6.86
CA SER A 321 2.40 -6.42 -6.15
C SER A 321 3.17 -5.09 -6.11
N SER A 322 2.44 -3.99 -5.89
CA SER A 322 2.96 -2.67 -5.54
C SER A 322 2.62 -2.26 -4.10
N MET A 323 1.98 -3.13 -3.33
CA MET A 323 1.67 -2.87 -1.93
C MET A 323 2.94 -2.65 -1.12
N SER A 324 2.98 -1.56 -0.36
CA SER A 324 4.17 -1.09 0.36
C SER A 324 3.86 -0.86 1.83
N PRO A 325 3.43 -1.91 2.59
CA PRO A 325 3.35 -1.77 4.03
C PRO A 325 4.75 -1.54 4.59
N THR A 326 4.94 -0.44 5.33
CA THR A 326 6.27 0.01 5.75
C THR A 326 6.29 0.33 7.23
N ILE A 327 7.36 -0.08 7.90
CA ILE A 327 7.74 0.32 9.26
C ILE A 327 9.12 0.96 9.20
N VAL A 328 9.24 2.15 9.79
CA VAL A 328 10.50 2.87 9.88
C VAL A 328 11.00 2.80 11.32
N PHE A 329 12.27 2.48 11.47
CA PHE A 329 12.95 2.43 12.76
C PHE A 329 13.88 3.64 12.90
N ASP A 330 13.92 4.20 14.12
CA ASP A 330 14.87 5.28 14.45
C ASP A 330 16.33 4.76 14.49
N PRO A 331 17.35 5.66 14.57
CA PRO A 331 18.77 5.24 14.63
C PRO A 331 19.14 4.33 15.81
N HIS A 332 18.21 4.09 16.72
CA HIS A 332 18.37 3.17 17.85
C HIS A 332 17.59 1.85 17.65
N GLY A 333 17.07 1.57 16.45
CA GLY A 333 16.32 0.36 16.12
C GLY A 333 14.92 0.30 16.75
N ARG A 334 14.33 1.44 17.12
CA ARG A 334 12.98 1.49 17.71
C ARG A 334 11.96 1.96 16.68
N VAL A 335 10.78 1.35 16.66
CA VAL A 335 9.68 1.78 15.78
C VAL A 335 9.44 3.29 15.94
N GLU A 336 9.49 4.01 14.83
CA GLU A 336 9.25 5.43 14.74
C GLU A 336 8.06 5.78 13.86
N ILE A 337 7.92 5.16 12.68
CA ILE A 337 6.83 5.41 11.75
C ILE A 337 6.23 4.08 11.30
N VAL A 338 4.91 4.02 11.25
CA VAL A 338 4.17 2.94 10.57
C VAL A 338 3.32 3.59 9.49
N THR A 339 3.52 3.20 8.24
CA THR A 339 2.87 3.86 7.09
C THR A 339 2.58 2.88 5.97
N GLY A 340 1.71 3.29 5.08
CA GLY A 340 1.36 2.65 3.82
C GLY A 340 0.06 3.23 3.27
N SER A 341 -0.27 2.84 2.05
CA SER A 341 -1.41 3.39 1.31
C SER A 341 -2.04 2.34 0.39
N PRO A 342 -3.32 2.44 0.06
CA PRO A 342 -3.88 1.91 -1.17
C PRO A 342 -3.53 2.82 -2.37
N GLY A 343 -3.76 2.35 -3.62
CA GLY A 343 -3.62 3.18 -4.81
C GLY A 343 -2.95 2.52 -6.02
N GLY A 344 -2.98 1.19 -6.13
CA GLY A 344 -2.34 0.45 -7.22
C GLY A 344 -0.83 0.72 -7.27
N SER A 345 -0.25 0.90 -8.43
CA SER A 345 1.19 1.15 -8.55
C SER A 345 1.64 2.53 -8.02
N ARG A 346 0.71 3.45 -7.74
CA ARG A 346 1.01 4.73 -7.06
C ARG A 346 1.30 4.58 -5.58
N ILE A 347 0.95 3.45 -4.96
CA ILE A 347 1.24 3.15 -3.54
C ILE A 347 2.70 3.41 -3.21
N ILE A 348 3.61 3.02 -4.11
CA ILE A 348 5.05 3.20 -3.97
C ILE A 348 5.39 4.69 -3.77
N GLY A 349 4.88 5.55 -4.67
CA GLY A 349 5.10 7.00 -4.58
C GLY A 349 4.46 7.62 -3.34
N TYR A 350 3.22 7.23 -3.00
CA TYR A 350 2.54 7.74 -1.80
C TYR A 350 3.29 7.39 -0.52
N THR A 351 3.78 6.15 -0.41
CA THR A 351 4.55 5.70 0.75
C THR A 351 5.90 6.41 0.83
N ALA A 352 6.64 6.48 -0.27
CA ALA A 352 7.92 7.20 -0.31
C ALA A 352 7.76 8.69 0.03
N GLN A 353 6.74 9.36 -0.53
CA GLN A 353 6.44 10.76 -0.26
C GLN A 353 6.07 10.97 1.22
N SER A 354 5.28 10.08 1.83
CA SER A 354 4.96 10.18 3.26
C SER A 354 6.22 10.10 4.13
N ILE A 355 7.20 9.30 3.75
CA ILE A 355 8.45 9.15 4.49
C ILE A 355 9.31 10.41 4.37
N ILE A 356 9.52 10.95 3.16
CA ILE A 356 10.30 12.21 3.01
C ILE A 356 9.62 13.37 3.73
N ASN A 357 8.29 13.45 3.70
CA ASN A 357 7.55 14.49 4.38
C ASN A 357 7.74 14.46 5.91
N LEU A 358 7.87 13.26 6.49
CA LEU A 358 8.11 13.08 7.92
C LEU A 358 9.58 13.22 8.30
N VAL A 359 10.51 12.71 7.47
CA VAL A 359 11.95 12.61 7.80
C VAL A 359 12.71 13.86 7.36
N ASP A 360 12.57 14.28 6.09
CA ASP A 360 13.32 15.42 5.55
C ASP A 360 12.68 16.76 5.91
N PHE A 361 11.34 16.86 5.84
CA PHE A 361 10.63 18.12 6.12
C PHE A 361 10.09 18.22 7.54
N GLY A 362 10.16 17.15 8.34
CA GLY A 362 9.76 17.16 9.76
C GLY A 362 8.28 17.42 10.02
N LEU A 363 7.41 17.23 9.02
CA LEU A 363 5.98 17.44 9.13
C LEU A 363 5.36 16.45 10.15
N ASP A 364 4.21 16.81 10.70
CA ASP A 364 3.44 15.83 11.44
C ASP A 364 2.68 14.86 10.51
N PRO A 365 2.17 13.72 11.01
CA PRO A 365 1.53 12.71 10.17
C PRO A 365 0.36 13.22 9.34
N GLN A 366 -0.46 14.15 9.88
CA GLN A 366 -1.59 14.68 9.10
C GLN A 366 -1.14 15.70 8.05
N GLU A 367 -0.18 16.57 8.40
CA GLU A 367 0.44 17.49 7.46
C GLU A 367 1.12 16.73 6.32
N ALA A 368 1.90 15.68 6.65
CA ALA A 368 2.58 14.83 5.68
C ALA A 368 1.62 14.18 4.68
N ILE A 369 0.45 13.74 5.14
CA ILE A 369 -0.61 13.17 4.31
C ILE A 369 -1.29 14.24 3.44
N ASN A 370 -1.45 15.45 3.96
CA ASN A 370 -2.15 16.53 3.27
C ASN A 370 -1.31 17.19 2.17
N VAL A 371 -0.02 16.91 2.09
CA VAL A 371 0.80 17.35 0.95
C VAL A 371 0.21 16.76 -0.34
N PRO A 372 -0.08 17.57 -1.37
CA PRO A 372 -0.49 17.08 -2.68
C PRO A 372 0.48 16.08 -3.27
N HIS A 373 -0.04 15.04 -3.90
CA HIS A 373 0.79 14.00 -4.47
C HIS A 373 1.35 14.38 -5.84
N TYR A 374 2.58 13.98 -6.06
CA TYR A 374 3.28 14.09 -7.33
C TYR A 374 4.14 12.85 -7.57
N MET A 375 4.22 12.38 -8.80
CA MET A 375 5.04 11.20 -9.13
C MET A 375 5.24 11.02 -10.63
N ASN A 376 6.27 10.24 -10.97
CA ASN A 376 6.42 9.63 -12.28
C ASN A 376 6.76 8.13 -12.11
N ARG A 377 6.11 7.29 -12.90
CA ARG A 377 6.28 5.83 -12.86
C ARG A 377 6.99 5.33 -14.12
N ASN A 378 7.97 6.10 -14.61
CA ASN A 378 8.67 5.90 -15.87
C ASN A 378 7.74 5.95 -17.09
N GLY A 379 6.67 6.75 -16.99
CA GLY A 379 5.76 7.04 -18.07
C GLY A 379 6.11 8.34 -18.80
N LEU A 380 5.33 8.69 -19.82
CA LEU A 380 5.54 9.93 -20.59
C LEU A 380 5.17 11.18 -19.78
N THR A 381 4.29 11.05 -18.78
CA THR A 381 3.77 12.17 -17.99
C THR A 381 4.16 12.06 -16.53
N SER A 382 4.49 13.20 -15.91
CA SER A 382 4.57 13.38 -14.48
C SER A 382 3.20 13.81 -13.95
N ASP A 383 2.65 13.06 -12.99
CA ASP A 383 1.36 13.39 -12.39
C ASP A 383 1.55 14.41 -11.26
N LEU A 384 0.74 15.47 -11.25
CA LEU A 384 0.48 16.33 -10.10
C LEU A 384 -0.94 16.16 -9.64
N GLU A 385 -1.18 16.27 -8.33
CA GLU A 385 -2.52 16.17 -7.79
C GLU A 385 -3.30 17.47 -7.99
N THR A 386 -4.57 17.35 -8.42
CA THR A 386 -5.53 18.46 -8.36
C THR A 386 -5.74 18.88 -6.91
N PRO A 387 -5.62 20.18 -6.56
CA PRO A 387 -5.92 20.65 -5.20
C PRO A 387 -7.33 20.24 -4.75
N ILE A 388 -7.45 19.71 -3.53
CA ILE A 388 -8.73 19.30 -2.97
C ILE A 388 -8.99 20.15 -1.71
N PRO A 389 -9.92 21.13 -1.76
CA PRO A 389 -10.20 22.00 -0.64
C PRO A 389 -10.49 21.24 0.66
N GLY A 390 -9.83 21.64 1.75
CA GLY A 390 -9.97 21.03 3.07
C GLY A 390 -9.37 19.62 3.21
N VAL A 391 -8.69 19.10 2.18
CA VAL A 391 -8.01 17.79 2.18
C VAL A 391 -6.52 17.97 1.93
N THR A 392 -6.15 18.63 0.84
CA THR A 392 -4.75 18.91 0.53
C THR A 392 -4.32 20.27 1.06
N LEU A 393 -3.02 20.45 1.25
CA LEU A 393 -2.46 21.79 1.41
C LEU A 393 -2.72 22.60 0.14
N ASP A 394 -2.98 23.89 0.31
CA ASP A 394 -3.18 24.80 -0.82
C ASP A 394 -1.86 24.98 -1.57
N TYR A 395 -1.93 24.88 -2.89
CA TYR A 395 -0.83 25.15 -3.79
C TYR A 395 -1.36 25.51 -5.18
N ASP A 396 -0.57 26.25 -5.93
CA ASP A 396 -0.87 26.55 -7.33
C ASP A 396 -0.33 25.43 -8.23
N ALA A 397 -1.23 24.50 -8.59
CA ALA A 397 -0.89 23.35 -9.41
C ALA A 397 -0.46 23.76 -10.83
N ASP A 398 -1.08 24.82 -11.38
CA ASP A 398 -0.78 25.31 -12.73
C ASP A 398 0.59 26.01 -12.76
N ALA A 399 0.91 26.84 -11.77
CA ALA A 399 2.22 27.46 -11.64
C ALA A 399 3.33 26.41 -11.48
N LEU A 400 3.12 25.39 -10.63
CA LEU A 400 4.07 24.29 -10.47
C LEU A 400 4.22 23.47 -11.76
N ALA A 401 3.13 23.17 -12.45
CA ALA A 401 3.16 22.48 -13.73
C ALA A 401 3.91 23.29 -14.80
N ALA A 402 3.69 24.61 -14.88
CA ALA A 402 4.41 25.50 -15.78
C ALA A 402 5.92 25.48 -15.49
N ALA A 403 6.31 25.58 -14.22
CA ALA A 403 7.71 25.53 -13.80
C ALA A 403 8.37 24.19 -14.13
N LEU A 404 7.68 23.06 -13.92
CA LEU A 404 8.18 21.74 -14.32
C LEU A 404 8.27 21.60 -15.84
N THR A 405 7.36 22.20 -16.59
CA THR A 405 7.38 22.19 -18.05
C THR A 405 8.62 22.92 -18.60
N THR A 406 9.11 23.97 -17.95
CA THR A 406 10.38 24.62 -18.34
C THR A 406 11.59 23.69 -18.18
N ARG A 407 11.48 22.64 -17.35
CA ARG A 407 12.47 21.57 -17.19
C ARG A 407 12.20 20.36 -18.10
N GLY A 408 11.29 20.49 -19.07
CA GLY A 408 10.98 19.45 -20.04
C GLY A 408 9.97 18.39 -19.56
N HIS A 409 9.36 18.52 -18.36
CA HIS A 409 8.31 17.59 -17.95
C HIS A 409 7.05 17.76 -18.80
N ASN A 410 6.46 16.64 -19.18
CA ASN A 410 5.06 16.61 -19.60
C ASN A 410 4.19 16.37 -18.37
N VAL A 411 3.47 17.39 -17.93
CA VAL A 411 2.72 17.37 -16.65
C VAL A 411 1.25 17.06 -16.88
N ASN A 412 0.70 16.19 -16.02
CA ASN A 412 -0.72 15.84 -15.99
C ASN A 412 -1.29 16.15 -14.60
N ILE A 413 -2.13 17.18 -14.49
CA ILE A 413 -2.83 17.51 -13.25
C ILE A 413 -4.09 16.64 -13.18
N ARG A 414 -4.20 15.83 -12.10
CA ARG A 414 -5.29 14.88 -11.96
C ARG A 414 -5.59 14.55 -10.49
N THR A 415 -6.79 14.10 -10.23
CA THR A 415 -7.16 13.55 -8.92
C THR A 415 -6.33 12.32 -8.60
N GLN A 416 -5.81 12.28 -7.37
CA GLN A 416 -5.11 11.13 -6.80
C GLN A 416 -6.02 10.35 -5.84
N THR A 417 -5.69 9.09 -5.60
CA THR A 417 -6.55 8.16 -4.86
C THR A 417 -5.81 7.46 -3.73
N SER A 418 -4.89 8.15 -3.07
CA SER A 418 -4.22 7.63 -1.89
C SER A 418 -5.21 7.39 -0.74
N GLY A 419 -4.79 6.63 0.22
CA GLY A 419 -5.50 6.38 1.47
C GLY A 419 -4.46 6.11 2.55
N LEU A 420 -3.49 7.03 2.65
CA LEU A 420 -2.39 6.96 3.61
C LEU A 420 -2.92 6.81 5.04
N SER A 421 -2.29 5.91 5.77
CA SER A 421 -2.47 5.76 7.22
C SER A 421 -1.09 5.81 7.85
N VAL A 422 -0.83 6.82 8.65
CA VAL A 422 0.47 7.08 9.25
C VAL A 422 0.35 7.16 10.75
N ILE A 423 1.24 6.46 11.46
CA ILE A 423 1.43 6.64 12.90
C ILE A 423 2.90 6.96 13.16
N GLN A 424 3.18 8.09 13.81
CA GLN A 424 4.52 8.47 14.24
C GLN A 424 4.63 8.37 15.77
N VAL A 425 5.73 7.78 16.23
CA VAL A 425 6.08 7.66 17.67
C VAL A 425 7.03 8.77 18.06
N LYS A 426 6.52 9.83 18.67
CA LYS A 426 7.37 10.89 19.25
C LYS A 426 7.70 10.56 20.70
N ARG A 427 9.01 10.67 21.05
CA ARG A 427 9.51 10.43 22.40
C ARG A 427 9.85 11.77 23.04
N LYS A 428 9.01 12.20 24.01
CA LYS A 428 9.28 13.44 24.76
C LYS A 428 10.39 13.19 25.78
N ARG A 429 11.41 14.03 25.77
CA ARG A 429 12.41 14.05 26.86
C ARG A 429 11.67 14.35 28.18
N PRO A 430 12.03 13.71 29.30
CA PRO A 430 11.46 14.06 30.60
C PRO A 430 11.73 15.55 30.87
N ARG A 431 10.74 16.28 31.38
CA ARG A 431 10.97 17.65 31.85
C ARG A 431 12.02 17.60 32.98
N LYS A 432 13.08 18.41 32.87
CA LYS A 432 13.99 18.63 34.00
C LYS A 432 13.18 19.22 35.16
N TRP A 433 13.03 18.46 36.23
CA TRP A 433 12.56 19.04 37.50
C TRP A 433 13.72 19.75 38.13
N HIS A 434 13.51 21.00 38.60
CA HIS A 434 14.48 21.70 39.46
C HIS A 434 14.63 20.89 40.73
N HIS A 435 15.88 20.53 41.08
CA HIS A 435 16.22 19.89 42.31
C HIS A 435 15.99 20.85 43.45
N HIS A 436 15.09 20.55 44.37
CA HIS A 436 15.22 20.97 45.75
C HIS A 436 16.10 19.94 46.45
N TYR A 437 17.29 20.37 46.83
CA TYR A 437 18.14 19.58 47.70
C TYR A 437 17.55 19.63 49.12
N TYR A 438 17.13 18.49 49.65
CA TYR A 438 17.05 18.26 51.08
C TYR A 438 18.33 17.50 51.47
N TYR A 439 19.10 18.09 52.36
CA TYR A 439 20.13 17.41 53.12
C TYR A 439 19.41 16.58 54.17
N ASP A 440 19.70 15.29 54.20
CA ASP A 440 19.43 14.45 55.36
C ASP A 440 20.70 13.64 55.63
N ASP A 441 21.27 13.83 56.85
CA ASP A 441 22.42 13.11 57.36
C ASP A 441 21.93 11.77 57.89
N GLY A 442 22.37 10.65 57.31
CA GLY A 442 22.18 9.32 57.95
C GLY A 442 22.15 8.14 56.95
N ASP A 443 23.31 7.51 56.88
CA ASP A 443 23.65 6.11 56.63
C ASP A 443 22.50 5.18 56.24
N ASP A 444 22.50 4.65 55.01
CA ASP A 444 22.40 3.26 54.57
C ASP A 444 22.11 3.17 53.08
N GLY A 445 23.04 2.56 52.36
CA GLY A 445 23.08 2.50 50.90
C GLY A 445 21.92 1.70 50.26
N TYR A 446 20.90 2.40 49.73
CA TYR A 446 20.02 1.89 48.74
C TYR A 446 20.03 2.84 47.52
N HIS A 447 20.87 2.55 46.53
CA HIS A 447 20.82 3.19 45.25
C HIS A 447 19.53 2.75 44.52
N ARG A 448 18.45 3.52 44.68
CA ARG A 448 17.28 3.40 43.81
C ARG A 448 17.60 4.03 42.47
N HIS A 449 18.03 3.23 41.50
CA HIS A 449 18.08 3.64 40.11
C HIS A 449 16.66 3.83 39.59
N TRP A 450 16.19 5.07 39.54
CA TRP A 450 14.96 5.42 38.86
C TRP A 450 15.23 5.45 37.37
N TRP A 451 14.81 4.40 36.65
CA TRP A 451 14.83 4.38 35.19
C TRP A 451 13.68 5.24 34.66
N TRP A 452 13.98 6.48 34.28
CA TRP A 452 13.03 7.35 33.60
C TRP A 452 12.83 6.84 32.17
N ARG A 453 11.68 6.22 31.91
CA ARG A 453 11.28 5.91 30.53
C ARG A 453 10.73 7.18 29.89
N PRO A 454 11.24 7.64 28.73
CA PRO A 454 10.69 8.77 28.01
C PRO A 454 9.22 8.48 27.69
N ARG A 455 8.35 9.48 27.89
CA ARG A 455 6.92 9.34 27.57
C ARG A 455 6.75 9.21 26.06
N LYS A 456 6.20 8.10 25.58
CA LYS A 456 5.83 7.91 24.18
C LYS A 456 4.53 8.63 23.91
N VAL A 457 4.46 9.35 22.79
CA VAL A 457 3.22 9.94 22.25
C VAL A 457 3.06 9.39 20.84
N LEU A 458 1.89 8.83 20.55
CA LEU A 458 1.52 8.39 19.22
C LEU A 458 0.75 9.53 18.55
N ILE A 459 1.20 9.93 17.36
CA ILE A 459 0.52 10.91 16.52
C ILE A 459 0.05 10.16 15.28
N GLY A 460 -1.24 10.20 15.00
CA GLY A 460 -1.83 9.52 13.85
C GLY A 460 -2.37 10.52 12.83
N GLY A 461 -2.23 10.17 11.55
CA GLY A 461 -2.86 10.84 10.43
C GLY A 461 -3.62 9.86 9.55
N ALA A 462 -4.72 10.32 8.95
CA ALA A 462 -5.52 9.53 8.03
C ALA A 462 -5.94 10.35 6.81
N ASP A 463 -5.90 9.73 5.65
CA ASP A 463 -6.13 10.36 4.36
C ASP A 463 -7.63 10.59 4.09
N LYS A 464 -7.99 11.83 3.87
CA LYS A 464 -9.36 12.25 3.54
C LYS A 464 -9.71 12.09 2.06
N ARG A 465 -8.74 11.75 1.19
CA ARG A 465 -9.03 11.38 -0.21
C ARG A 465 -9.84 10.09 -0.32
N ARG A 466 -9.82 9.30 0.76
CA ARG A 466 -10.72 8.17 1.01
C ARG A 466 -11.41 8.34 2.37
N ASP A 467 -12.18 7.35 2.79
CA ASP A 467 -12.88 7.35 4.08
C ASP A 467 -11.92 7.01 5.26
N GLY A 468 -10.70 7.54 5.20
CA GLY A 468 -9.67 7.29 6.20
C GLY A 468 -10.02 7.88 7.57
N THR A 469 -9.77 7.12 8.63
CA THR A 469 -9.99 7.55 10.01
C THR A 469 -8.79 7.21 10.89
N VAL A 470 -8.61 8.01 11.94
CA VAL A 470 -7.64 7.76 13.00
C VAL A 470 -8.35 7.64 14.32
N GLY A 471 -7.95 6.67 15.12
CA GLY A 471 -8.48 6.46 16.47
C GLY A 471 -7.36 6.14 17.44
N GLY A 472 -7.50 6.60 18.70
CA GLY A 472 -6.54 6.35 19.77
C GLY A 472 -7.21 6.50 21.14
N ARG A 473 -6.56 5.95 22.18
CA ARG A 473 -6.95 6.08 23.60
C ARG A 473 -5.74 6.49 24.43
#